data_abfc7d895173a33cc9b6dc95882dd68e
#
_entry.id   abfc7d895173a33cc9b6dc95882dd68e
#
_cell.length_a   1.000
_cell.length_b   1.000
_cell.length_c   1.000
_cell.angle_alpha   90.00
_cell.angle_beta   90.00
_cell.angle_gamma   90.00
#
_symmetry.space_group_name_H-M   'P 1'
#
loop_
_entity.id
_entity.type
_entity.pdbx_description
1 polymer ?
#
loop_
_entity_poly.entity_id
_entity_poly.type
_entity_poly.pdbx_seq_one_letter_code
_entity_poly.pdbx_strand_id
1 'polypeptide(L)'
;MNAIPLRSTVTTQGRNAAGARALWRATGMTDQDFDKPIIAIANSYTQFVPGHVHLKDVGEIVADAIREAGGVPREFNTIAVDDGIAMGHAGMLYSLPSREVISDAVEYMVCLLYTSPSPRDLS
;
A
#
# COMPACT_ATOMS: atom_id res chain seq x y z
N MET A 1 -28.23 -5.65 8.25
CA MET A 1 -27.51 -4.59 7.54
C MET A 1 -26.70 -5.21 6.44
N ASN A 2 -26.85 -4.72 5.23
CA ASN A 2 -26.10 -5.25 4.09
C ASN A 2 -24.66 -4.76 4.16
N ALA A 3 -23.74 -5.71 4.18
CA ALA A 3 -22.34 -5.37 4.15
C ALA A 3 -21.98 -4.78 2.77
N ILE A 4 -21.19 -3.71 2.75
CA ILE A 4 -20.65 -3.18 1.52
C ILE A 4 -19.63 -4.20 1.00
N PRO A 5 -19.72 -4.63 -0.29
CA PRO A 5 -18.75 -5.57 -0.83
C PRO A 5 -17.34 -5.00 -0.75
N LEU A 6 -16.41 -5.77 -0.22
CA LEU A 6 -15.02 -5.37 -0.14
C LEU A 6 -14.30 -5.76 -1.43
N ARG A 7 -13.48 -4.86 -1.96
CA ARG A 7 -12.68 -5.13 -3.16
C ARG A 7 -11.69 -6.25 -2.93
N SER A 8 -11.19 -6.38 -1.70
CA SER A 8 -10.23 -7.44 -1.34
C SER A 8 -10.83 -8.84 -1.39
N THR A 9 -12.15 -9.01 -1.51
CA THR A 9 -12.77 -10.34 -1.58
C THR A 9 -12.24 -11.17 -2.74
N VAL A 10 -11.73 -10.54 -3.78
CA VAL A 10 -11.08 -11.23 -4.90
C VAL A 10 -9.94 -12.14 -4.42
N THR A 11 -9.24 -11.73 -3.37
CA THR A 11 -8.10 -12.47 -2.83
C THR A 11 -8.36 -13.13 -1.47
N THR A 12 -9.52 -12.85 -0.85
CA THR A 12 -9.79 -13.32 0.52
C THR A 12 -10.96 -14.30 0.60
N GLN A 13 -11.81 -14.37 -0.41
CA GLN A 13 -13.03 -15.16 -0.35
C GLN A 13 -13.11 -16.18 -1.50
N GLY A 14 -13.76 -17.30 -1.21
CA GLY A 14 -14.03 -18.31 -2.20
C GLY A 14 -12.90 -19.32 -2.41
N ARG A 15 -13.24 -20.41 -3.08
CA ARG A 15 -12.31 -21.51 -3.30
C ARG A 15 -11.13 -21.08 -4.19
N ASN A 16 -11.38 -20.23 -5.18
CA ASN A 16 -10.34 -19.77 -6.09
C ASN A 16 -9.30 -18.90 -5.40
N ALA A 17 -9.62 -18.33 -4.24
CA ALA A 17 -8.69 -17.50 -3.47
C ALA A 17 -7.94 -18.29 -2.39
N ALA A 18 -8.01 -19.63 -2.37
CA ALA A 18 -7.34 -20.42 -1.35
C ALA A 18 -5.82 -20.18 -1.33
N GLY A 19 -5.19 -20.13 -2.50
CA GLY A 19 -3.77 -19.83 -2.61
C GLY A 19 -3.41 -18.43 -2.10
N ALA A 20 -4.22 -17.45 -2.47
CA ALA A 20 -4.02 -16.07 -2.00
C ALA A 20 -4.18 -15.98 -0.48
N ARG A 21 -5.17 -16.66 0.11
CA ARG A 21 -5.33 -16.70 1.56
C ARG A 21 -4.12 -17.30 2.26
N ALA A 22 -3.55 -18.36 1.69
CA ALA A 22 -2.36 -18.97 2.25
C ALA A 22 -1.19 -17.97 2.31
N LEU A 23 -1.02 -17.19 1.26
CA LEU A 23 0.01 -16.15 1.22
C LEU A 23 -0.30 -15.02 2.21
N TRP A 24 -1.56 -14.59 2.30
CA TRP A 24 -1.95 -13.61 3.30
C TRP A 24 -1.68 -14.10 4.72
N ARG A 25 -1.96 -15.37 5.01
CA ARG A 25 -1.67 -15.93 6.33
C ARG A 25 -0.17 -15.92 6.62
N ALA A 26 0.65 -16.17 5.61
CA ALA A 26 2.10 -16.10 5.77
C ALA A 26 2.59 -14.68 6.13
N THR A 27 1.82 -13.65 5.83
CA THR A 27 2.12 -12.27 6.24
C THR A 27 1.59 -11.92 7.62
N GLY A 28 0.94 -12.86 8.30
CA GLY A 28 0.40 -12.64 9.65
C GLY A 28 -1.10 -12.40 9.73
N MET A 29 -1.82 -12.46 8.61
CA MET A 29 -3.29 -12.33 8.64
C MET A 29 -3.92 -13.59 9.23
N THR A 30 -5.01 -13.38 9.97
CA THR A 30 -5.80 -14.47 10.57
C THR A 30 -7.10 -14.66 9.80
N ASP A 31 -7.82 -15.75 10.13
CA ASP A 31 -9.10 -16.02 9.50
C ASP A 31 -10.12 -14.90 9.71
N GLN A 32 -10.07 -14.24 10.86
CA GLN A 32 -10.96 -13.12 11.15
C GLN A 32 -10.67 -11.91 10.27
N ASP A 33 -9.42 -11.76 9.83
CA ASP A 33 -9.00 -10.63 9.01
C ASP A 33 -9.56 -10.70 7.59
N PHE A 34 -9.92 -11.89 7.11
CA PHE A 34 -10.43 -12.06 5.75
C PHE A 34 -11.83 -11.47 5.54
N ASP A 35 -12.53 -11.15 6.62
CA ASP A 35 -13.84 -10.49 6.55
C ASP A 35 -13.75 -8.98 6.73
N LYS A 36 -12.54 -8.46 6.93
CA LYS A 36 -12.29 -7.04 7.16
C LYS A 36 -11.70 -6.39 5.92
N PRO A 37 -11.89 -5.06 5.75
CA PRO A 37 -11.23 -4.38 4.65
C PRO A 37 -9.72 -4.36 4.85
N ILE A 38 -8.98 -4.61 3.78
CA ILE A 38 -7.53 -4.45 3.75
C ILE A 38 -7.25 -3.02 3.33
N ILE A 39 -6.58 -2.28 4.19
CA ILE A 39 -6.27 -0.87 3.97
C ILE A 39 -4.77 -0.74 3.69
N ALA A 40 -4.45 -0.30 2.50
CA ALA A 40 -3.06 -0.10 2.11
C ALA A 40 -2.50 1.16 2.75
N ILE A 41 -1.27 1.07 3.23
CA ILE A 41 -0.49 2.23 3.66
C ILE A 41 0.66 2.35 2.68
N ALA A 42 0.63 3.40 1.86
CA ALA A 42 1.75 3.71 0.97
C ALA A 42 2.67 4.67 1.72
N ASN A 43 3.80 4.16 2.16
CA ASN A 43 4.79 4.94 2.92
C ASN A 43 5.99 5.24 2.03
N SER A 44 6.70 6.31 2.34
CA SER A 44 7.91 6.71 1.64
C SER A 44 9.08 6.90 2.60
N TYR A 45 9.17 6.02 3.60
CA TYR A 45 10.29 6.03 4.52
C TYR A 45 11.59 5.78 3.77
N THR A 46 12.61 6.58 4.10
CA THR A 46 13.96 6.38 3.60
C THR A 46 14.94 7.13 4.48
N GLN A 47 16.16 6.62 4.55
CA GLN A 47 17.25 7.30 5.25
C GLN A 47 17.92 8.36 4.38
N PHE A 48 17.59 8.41 3.09
CA PHE A 48 18.16 9.37 2.14
C PHE A 48 17.50 10.74 2.18
N VAL A 49 16.32 10.86 2.79
CA VAL A 49 15.56 12.11 2.83
C VAL A 49 15.30 12.50 4.28
N PRO A 50 15.88 13.62 4.76
CA PRO A 50 15.73 14.01 6.17
C PRO A 50 14.28 14.12 6.64
N GLY A 51 13.39 14.61 5.78
CA GLY A 51 11.97 14.71 6.09
C GLY A 51 11.24 13.39 6.15
N HIS A 52 11.85 12.30 5.71
CA HIS A 52 11.21 10.98 5.63
C HIS A 52 11.75 9.96 6.62
N VAL A 53 12.80 10.28 7.37
CA VAL A 53 13.43 9.31 8.27
C VAL A 53 12.50 8.85 9.40
N HIS A 54 11.54 9.67 9.79
CA HIS A 54 10.59 9.36 10.86
C HIS A 54 9.33 8.62 10.35
N LEU A 55 9.17 8.48 9.05
CA LEU A 55 7.94 7.90 8.47
C LEU A 55 7.76 6.42 8.81
N LYS A 56 8.82 5.74 9.18
CA LYS A 56 8.71 4.35 9.65
C LYS A 56 7.83 4.28 10.91
N ASP A 57 8.07 5.16 11.87
CA ASP A 57 7.30 5.22 13.11
C ASP A 57 5.88 5.73 12.86
N VAL A 58 5.74 6.71 11.98
CA VAL A 58 4.41 7.23 11.60
C VAL A 58 3.59 6.12 10.94
N GLY A 59 4.22 5.28 10.11
CA GLY A 59 3.54 4.14 9.50
C GLY A 59 2.95 3.20 10.54
N GLU A 60 3.67 2.93 11.62
CA GLU A 60 3.19 2.08 12.71
C GLU A 60 1.99 2.71 13.43
N ILE A 61 2.02 4.02 13.65
CA ILE A 61 0.90 4.75 14.26
C ILE A 61 -0.34 4.65 13.39
N VAL A 62 -0.18 4.84 12.08
CA VAL A 62 -1.30 4.72 11.13
C VAL A 62 -1.85 3.29 11.11
N ALA A 63 -0.97 2.28 11.12
CA ALA A 63 -1.38 0.89 11.15
C ALA A 63 -2.23 0.58 12.39
N ASP A 64 -1.81 1.06 13.55
CA ASP A 64 -2.55 0.85 14.80
C ASP A 64 -3.93 1.52 14.75
N ALA A 65 -4.02 2.72 14.18
CA ALA A 65 -5.29 3.41 14.02
C ALA A 65 -6.25 2.65 13.09
N ILE A 66 -5.71 2.06 12.02
CA ILE A 66 -6.51 1.23 11.09
C ILE A 66 -7.05 0.00 11.81
N ARG A 67 -6.23 -0.68 12.62
CA ARG A 67 -6.66 -1.85 13.39
C ARG A 67 -7.76 -1.48 14.38
N GLU A 68 -7.61 -0.38 15.08
CA GLU A 68 -8.64 0.10 16.00
C GLU A 68 -9.96 0.40 15.31
N ALA A 69 -9.91 0.85 14.06
CA ALA A 69 -11.11 1.14 13.28
C ALA A 69 -11.73 -0.12 12.64
N GLY A 70 -11.12 -1.29 12.81
CA GLY A 70 -11.66 -2.56 12.31
C GLY A 70 -11.12 -2.96 10.94
N GLY A 71 -10.08 -2.31 10.43
CA GLY A 71 -9.43 -2.67 9.18
C GLY A 71 -8.18 -3.51 9.40
N VAL A 72 -7.64 -4.04 8.32
CA VAL A 72 -6.37 -4.76 8.31
C VAL A 72 -5.34 -3.90 7.57
N PRO A 73 -4.37 -3.29 8.27
CA PRO A 73 -3.36 -2.50 7.59
C PRO A 73 -2.35 -3.39 6.89
N ARG A 74 -1.97 -2.99 5.69
CA ARG A 74 -0.84 -3.59 4.96
C ARG A 74 -0.03 -2.47 4.37
N GLU A 75 1.23 -2.41 4.79
CA GLU A 75 2.13 -1.33 4.41
C GLU A 75 3.08 -1.79 3.32
N PHE A 76 3.33 -0.91 2.38
CA PHE A 76 4.43 -1.03 1.44
C PHE A 76 5.15 0.31 1.34
N ASN A 77 6.37 0.30 0.84
CA ASN A 77 7.19 1.49 0.80
C ASN A 77 7.50 1.89 -0.63
N THR A 78 7.40 3.19 -0.92
CA THR A 78 7.81 3.76 -2.20
C THR A 78 9.19 4.36 -2.07
N ILE A 79 9.79 4.68 -3.22
CA ILE A 79 11.01 5.49 -3.25
C ILE A 79 10.68 6.94 -2.93
N ALA A 80 11.69 7.73 -2.62
CA ALA A 80 11.58 9.17 -2.46
C ALA A 80 12.84 9.83 -2.97
N VAL A 81 12.68 10.98 -3.62
CA VAL A 81 13.80 11.79 -4.11
C VAL A 81 13.75 13.13 -3.39
N ASP A 82 14.86 13.51 -2.77
CA ASP A 82 14.98 14.80 -2.09
C ASP A 82 15.49 15.83 -3.10
N ASP A 83 14.63 16.76 -3.47
CA ASP A 83 14.99 17.85 -4.37
C ASP A 83 16.15 18.66 -3.84
N GLY A 84 16.21 18.87 -2.52
CA GLY A 84 17.30 19.63 -1.91
C GLY A 84 18.66 18.94 -2.05
N ILE A 85 18.70 17.61 -1.97
CA ILE A 85 19.93 16.85 -2.18
C ILE A 85 20.31 16.80 -3.66
N ALA A 86 19.30 16.66 -4.54
CA ALA A 86 19.51 16.55 -5.97
C ALA A 86 19.79 17.90 -6.65
N MET A 87 19.50 19.00 -5.98
CA MET A 87 19.63 20.35 -6.53
C MET A 87 21.07 20.63 -6.95
N GLY A 88 21.23 21.15 -8.16
CA GLY A 88 22.54 21.53 -8.68
C GLY A 88 23.32 20.41 -9.38
N HIS A 89 22.75 19.22 -9.48
CA HIS A 89 23.39 18.13 -10.23
C HIS A 89 22.35 17.33 -11.06
N ALA A 90 22.84 16.36 -11.82
CA ALA A 90 22.02 15.61 -12.78
C ALA A 90 20.87 14.84 -12.12
N GLY A 91 20.93 14.53 -10.82
CA GLY A 91 19.87 13.86 -10.10
C GLY A 91 18.55 14.61 -10.15
N MET A 92 18.60 15.94 -10.26
CA MET A 92 17.38 16.77 -10.33
C MET A 92 16.53 16.47 -11.57
N LEU A 93 17.13 15.92 -12.63
CA LEU A 93 16.42 15.53 -13.84
C LEU A 93 15.43 14.40 -13.58
N TYR A 94 15.61 13.64 -12.50
CA TYR A 94 14.78 12.48 -12.18
C TYR A 94 13.72 12.79 -11.12
N SER A 95 13.71 13.98 -10.55
CA SER A 95 12.77 14.35 -9.49
C SER A 95 11.33 14.26 -9.98
N LEU A 96 10.97 14.91 -11.08
CA LEU A 96 9.62 14.84 -11.62
C LEU A 96 9.29 13.46 -12.21
N PRO A 97 10.17 12.81 -12.99
CA PRO A 97 9.91 11.44 -13.44
C PRO A 97 9.71 10.43 -12.29
N SER A 98 10.30 10.65 -11.12
CA SER A 98 10.09 9.76 -9.99
C SER A 98 8.63 9.72 -9.53
N ARG A 99 7.87 10.77 -9.78
CA ARG A 99 6.43 10.79 -9.46
C ARG A 99 5.67 9.74 -10.25
N GLU A 100 6.01 9.56 -11.51
CA GLU A 100 5.38 8.53 -12.35
C GLU A 100 5.70 7.12 -11.82
N VAL A 101 6.96 6.89 -11.44
CA VAL A 101 7.38 5.61 -10.88
C VAL A 101 6.62 5.32 -9.58
N ILE A 102 6.51 6.31 -8.70
CA ILE A 102 5.79 6.17 -7.43
C ILE A 102 4.30 5.91 -7.68
N SER A 103 3.68 6.69 -8.57
CA SER A 103 2.28 6.54 -8.90
C SER A 103 1.98 5.15 -9.44
N ASP A 104 2.79 4.69 -10.38
CA ASP A 104 2.62 3.35 -10.95
C ASP A 104 2.83 2.27 -9.90
N ALA A 105 3.81 2.43 -9.02
CA ALA A 105 4.07 1.46 -7.95
C ALA A 105 2.87 1.35 -7.00
N VAL A 106 2.26 2.48 -6.62
CA VAL A 106 1.07 2.47 -5.76
C VAL A 106 -0.09 1.79 -6.46
N GLU A 107 -0.30 2.08 -7.74
CA GLU A 107 -1.38 1.44 -8.51
C GLU A 107 -1.18 -0.07 -8.59
N TYR A 108 0.03 -0.53 -8.85
CA TYR A 108 0.34 -1.96 -8.86
C TYR A 108 -0.01 -2.63 -7.53
N MET A 109 0.41 -2.02 -6.43
CA MET A 109 0.18 -2.63 -5.11
C MET A 109 -1.30 -2.63 -4.73
N VAL A 110 -1.99 -1.51 -4.94
CA VAL A 110 -3.36 -1.33 -4.44
C VAL A 110 -4.39 -1.93 -5.39
N CYS A 111 -4.24 -1.70 -6.70
CA CYS A 111 -5.27 -2.04 -7.66
C CYS A 111 -5.08 -3.41 -8.31
N LEU A 112 -3.82 -3.83 -8.48
CA LEU A 112 -3.52 -5.02 -9.26
C LEU A 112 -3.20 -6.25 -8.43
N LEU A 113 -2.81 -6.08 -7.17
CA LEU A 113 -2.49 -7.22 -6.33
C LEU A 113 -3.67 -7.71 -5.50
N TYR A 114 -4.46 -6.83 -4.90
CA TYR A 114 -5.53 -7.29 -4.04
C TYR A 114 -6.83 -6.50 -4.17
N THR A 115 -6.87 -5.48 -4.97
CA THR A 115 -8.10 -4.80 -5.32
C THR A 115 -8.18 -4.72 -6.83
N SER A 116 -9.37 -4.69 -7.36
CA SER A 116 -9.56 -4.71 -8.80
C SER A 116 -10.90 -4.09 -9.12
N PRO A 117 -11.07 -3.51 -10.28
CA PRO A 117 -10.07 -2.95 -11.18
C PRO A 117 -9.66 -1.55 -10.74
N SER A 118 -8.61 -0.99 -11.36
CA SER A 118 -8.25 0.41 -11.12
C SER A 118 -9.30 1.34 -11.72
N PRO A 119 -9.37 2.59 -11.29
CA PRO A 119 -10.27 3.54 -11.92
C PRO A 119 -10.08 3.70 -13.43
N ARG A 120 -8.87 3.49 -13.95
CA ARG A 120 -8.61 3.51 -15.39
C ARG A 120 -9.32 2.39 -16.13
N ASP A 121 -9.43 1.23 -15.50
CA ASP A 121 -10.03 0.05 -16.13
C ASP A 121 -11.55 0.12 -16.13
N LEU A 122 -12.12 1.01 -15.35
CA LEU A 122 -13.56 1.21 -15.26
C LEU A 122 -14.09 2.26 -16.23
N SER A 123 -13.20 3.00 -16.86
CA SER A 123 -13.59 4.06 -17.78
C SER A 123 -13.85 3.55 -19.19
#